data_af86b027a044af9c0a843c28ef8b6e1c
#
_entry.id   af86b027a044af9c0a843c28ef8b6e1c
#
_cell.length_a   1.000
_cell.length_b   1.000
_cell.length_c   1.000
_cell.angle_alpha   90.00
_cell.angle_beta   90.00
_cell.angle_gamma   90.00
#
_symmetry.space_group_name_H-M   'P 1'
#
loop_
_entity.id
_entity.type
_entity.pdbx_description
1 polymer ?
#
loop_
_entity_poly.entity_id
_entity_poly.type
_entity_poly.pdbx_seq_one_letter_code
_entity_poly.pdbx_strand_id
1 'polypeptide(L)'
;MYKNKKISLTIMSCKRLHFLRRVIKAFSVFCLDSNIIDDIIFFDDSSTIEDKKEMEELLSQYFPITNKVIIHFDEHSFPDNYRHARVLNSWRDMLIKHDSDYSFLLEDDYLFVDLFKISEAIDALNLDEKYAFFNYAQSYKRFPDHIKPIEYENYWEWYYDPNLPLNENLFVDDVSALQVQIPNLWLTYINWPSFSLRPGVHNIKKLLSIGEFSTTFNSKETKVELEFAERWSKKYKSLCHKRFHIINLGFDPSTSSYTINNSE
;
A
#
# COMPACT_ATOMS: atom_id res chain seq x y z
N MET A 1 8.27 10.27 17.49
CA MET A 1 8.18 8.82 17.87
C MET A 1 6.92 8.53 18.65
N TYR A 2 6.16 7.52 18.27
CA TYR A 2 4.94 7.07 18.95
C TYR A 2 5.24 5.84 19.83
N LYS A 3 5.02 5.93 21.15
CA LYS A 3 5.30 4.85 22.11
C LYS A 3 6.73 4.26 21.99
N ASN A 4 7.72 5.12 21.78
CA ASN A 4 9.13 4.76 21.53
C ASN A 4 9.36 3.91 20.26
N LYS A 5 8.43 3.99 19.31
CA LYS A 5 8.53 3.33 18.00
C LYS A 5 8.82 4.34 16.91
N LYS A 6 9.70 3.97 15.99
CA LYS A 6 10.04 4.78 14.83
C LYS A 6 9.10 4.46 13.69
N ILE A 7 8.46 5.50 13.12
CA ILE A 7 7.43 5.37 12.10
C ILE A 7 7.89 6.07 10.83
N SER A 8 7.93 5.33 9.72
CA SER A 8 8.19 5.88 8.40
C SER A 8 6.91 5.97 7.58
N LEU A 9 6.76 7.06 6.84
CA LEU A 9 5.83 7.15 5.72
C LEU A 9 6.60 6.79 4.46
N THR A 10 6.24 5.68 3.82
CA THR A 10 6.75 5.33 2.50
C THR A 10 5.76 5.77 1.44
N ILE A 11 6.23 6.52 0.45
CA ILE A 11 5.43 6.95 -0.69
C ILE A 11 6.06 6.38 -1.96
N MET A 12 5.25 5.71 -2.78
CA MET A 12 5.66 5.19 -4.08
C MET A 12 4.92 5.91 -5.20
N SER A 13 5.66 6.39 -6.20
CA SER A 13 5.12 7.10 -7.37
C SER A 13 5.79 6.63 -8.64
N CYS A 14 5.03 6.63 -9.76
CA CYS A 14 5.52 6.29 -11.08
C CYS A 14 4.91 7.21 -12.14
N LYS A 15 5.63 8.26 -12.56
CA LYS A 15 5.22 9.18 -13.65
C LYS A 15 3.83 9.83 -13.48
N ARG A 16 3.30 9.91 -12.24
CA ARG A 16 1.92 10.34 -11.95
C ARG A 16 1.86 11.53 -10.97
N LEU A 17 2.70 12.56 -11.19
CA LEU A 17 2.75 13.75 -10.33
C LEU A 17 1.36 14.38 -10.08
N HIS A 18 0.47 14.37 -11.05
CA HIS A 18 -0.89 14.92 -10.92
C HIS A 18 -1.75 14.16 -9.89
N PHE A 19 -1.58 12.84 -9.76
CA PHE A 19 -2.21 12.06 -8.70
C PHE A 19 -1.51 12.29 -7.36
N LEU A 20 -0.18 12.23 -7.35
CA LEU A 20 0.63 12.44 -6.16
C LEU A 20 0.27 13.74 -5.43
N ARG A 21 0.08 14.85 -6.16
CA ARG A 21 -0.36 16.14 -5.59
C ARG A 21 -1.68 16.01 -4.80
N ARG A 22 -2.64 15.29 -5.36
CA ARG A 22 -3.95 15.07 -4.73
C ARG A 22 -3.84 14.16 -3.51
N VAL A 23 -3.07 13.09 -3.63
CA VAL A 23 -2.87 12.07 -2.59
C VAL A 23 -2.14 12.67 -1.39
N ILE A 24 -1.02 13.39 -1.59
CA ILE A 24 -0.28 14.02 -0.49
C ILE A 24 -1.13 15.09 0.21
N LYS A 25 -1.84 15.91 -0.54
CA LYS A 25 -2.76 16.91 0.02
C LYS A 25 -3.86 16.25 0.85
N ALA A 26 -4.49 15.21 0.32
CA ALA A 26 -5.54 14.47 1.04
C ALA A 26 -4.98 13.79 2.30
N PHE A 27 -3.84 13.11 2.19
CA PHE A 27 -3.17 12.51 3.34
C PHE A 27 -2.92 13.55 4.46
N SER A 28 -2.40 14.73 4.11
CA SER A 28 -2.12 15.79 5.10
C SER A 28 -3.39 16.35 5.78
N VAL A 29 -4.54 16.27 5.13
CA VAL A 29 -5.83 16.74 5.65
C VAL A 29 -6.52 15.68 6.49
N PHE A 30 -6.50 14.43 6.04
CA PHE A 30 -7.28 13.35 6.66
C PHE A 30 -6.51 12.54 7.69
N CYS A 31 -5.17 12.54 7.68
CA CYS A 31 -4.36 11.90 8.71
C CYS A 31 -4.29 12.79 9.97
N LEU A 32 -5.02 12.41 11.01
CA LEU A 32 -5.16 13.22 12.25
C LEU A 32 -3.90 13.25 13.11
N ASP A 33 -2.98 12.33 12.91
CA ASP A 33 -1.77 12.15 13.71
C ASP A 33 -0.50 12.04 12.87
N SER A 34 -0.45 12.71 11.73
CA SER A 34 0.75 12.73 10.84
C SER A 34 2.03 13.20 11.53
N ASN A 35 1.90 13.91 12.66
CA ASN A 35 3.03 14.36 13.48
C ASN A 35 3.81 13.24 14.19
N ILE A 36 3.29 11.98 14.17
CA ILE A 36 4.02 10.83 14.70
C ILE A 36 4.99 10.22 13.68
N ILE A 37 4.95 10.67 12.42
CA ILE A 37 5.86 10.23 11.36
C ILE A 37 7.25 10.82 11.62
N ASP A 38 8.24 9.95 11.74
CA ASP A 38 9.63 10.34 11.98
C ASP A 38 10.40 10.57 10.68
N ASP A 39 10.21 9.70 9.69
CA ASP A 39 10.90 9.76 8.39
C ASP A 39 9.92 9.62 7.23
N ILE A 40 10.23 10.25 6.10
CA ILE A 40 9.60 9.99 4.80
C ILE A 40 10.61 9.33 3.88
N ILE A 41 10.21 8.20 3.30
CA ILE A 41 10.96 7.48 2.28
C ILE A 41 10.14 7.54 1.00
N PHE A 42 10.61 8.35 0.05
CA PHE A 42 9.91 8.58 -1.21
C PHE A 42 10.63 7.87 -2.34
N PHE A 43 9.90 7.05 -3.07
CA PHE A 43 10.37 6.38 -4.28
C PHE A 43 9.65 6.94 -5.48
N ASP A 44 10.41 7.42 -6.45
CA ASP A 44 9.93 7.83 -7.75
C ASP A 44 10.49 6.93 -8.82
N ASP A 45 9.60 6.40 -9.65
CA ASP A 45 9.94 5.54 -10.75
C ASP A 45 9.79 6.27 -12.09
N SER A 46 10.92 6.72 -12.64
CA SER A 46 11.07 7.22 -14.02
C SER A 46 10.31 8.51 -14.36
N SER A 47 10.06 9.40 -13.39
CA SER A 47 9.52 10.73 -13.67
C SER A 47 10.52 11.64 -14.38
N THR A 48 10.04 12.69 -15.04
CA THR A 48 10.89 13.71 -15.67
C THR A 48 11.66 14.50 -14.62
N ILE A 49 12.70 15.22 -15.05
CA ILE A 49 13.50 16.08 -14.15
C ILE A 49 12.63 17.19 -13.53
N GLU A 50 11.73 17.75 -14.32
CA GLU A 50 10.78 18.78 -13.89
C GLU A 50 9.82 18.23 -12.82
N ASP A 51 9.24 17.04 -13.06
CA ASP A 51 8.35 16.38 -12.12
C ASP A 51 9.07 16.02 -10.81
N LYS A 52 10.32 15.51 -10.89
CA LYS A 52 11.13 15.20 -9.70
C LYS A 52 11.31 16.41 -8.80
N LYS A 53 11.66 17.56 -9.36
CA LYS A 53 11.80 18.83 -8.62
C LYS A 53 10.49 19.22 -7.94
N GLU A 54 9.38 19.13 -8.63
CA GLU A 54 8.07 19.47 -8.07
C GLU A 54 7.63 18.48 -6.98
N MET A 55 7.95 17.19 -7.11
CA MET A 55 7.72 16.20 -6.08
C MET A 55 8.49 16.55 -4.78
N GLU A 56 9.74 16.97 -4.89
CA GLU A 56 10.55 17.43 -3.74
C GLU A 56 9.95 18.67 -3.06
N GLU A 57 9.51 19.65 -3.86
CA GLU A 57 8.84 20.85 -3.36
C GLU A 57 7.53 20.51 -2.64
N LEU A 58 6.73 19.61 -3.21
CA LEU A 58 5.48 19.11 -2.65
C LEU A 58 5.70 18.43 -1.28
N LEU A 59 6.67 17.52 -1.19
CA LEU A 59 7.02 16.87 0.06
C LEU A 59 7.49 17.89 1.11
N SER A 60 8.24 18.91 0.70
CA SER A 60 8.72 19.94 1.60
C SER A 60 7.60 20.86 2.10
N GLN A 61 6.60 21.12 1.27
CA GLN A 61 5.42 21.91 1.61
C GLN A 61 4.55 21.22 2.66
N TYR A 62 4.25 19.92 2.47
CA TYR A 62 3.28 19.22 3.32
C TYR A 62 3.91 18.54 4.54
N PHE A 63 5.22 18.28 4.50
CA PHE A 63 5.97 17.65 5.59
C PHE A 63 7.24 18.42 5.93
N PRO A 64 7.16 19.67 6.36
CA PRO A 64 8.33 20.57 6.48
C PRO A 64 9.35 20.11 7.53
N ILE A 65 8.91 19.43 8.60
CA ILE A 65 9.74 19.10 9.77
C ILE A 65 10.26 17.66 9.73
N THR A 66 9.71 16.84 8.83
CA THR A 66 10.04 15.41 8.78
C THR A 66 11.32 15.17 7.98
N ASN A 67 12.18 14.26 8.44
CA ASN A 67 13.32 13.81 7.66
C ASN A 67 12.87 13.15 6.36
N LYS A 68 13.51 13.49 5.26
CA LYS A 68 13.13 12.99 3.93
C LYS A 68 14.31 12.31 3.27
N VAL A 69 14.05 11.14 2.72
CA VAL A 69 14.94 10.45 1.80
C VAL A 69 14.19 10.22 0.50
N ILE A 70 14.71 10.78 -0.58
CA ILE A 70 14.10 10.72 -1.90
C ILE A 70 15.01 9.86 -2.78
N ILE A 71 14.42 8.85 -3.42
CA ILE A 71 15.10 7.91 -4.30
C ILE A 71 14.41 7.96 -5.65
N HIS A 72 15.15 8.37 -6.66
CA HIS A 72 14.70 8.37 -8.04
C HIS A 72 15.31 7.18 -8.77
N PHE A 73 14.47 6.38 -9.40
CA PHE A 73 14.90 5.36 -10.35
C PHE A 73 14.73 5.90 -11.76
N ASP A 74 15.72 5.66 -12.60
CA ASP A 74 15.63 5.93 -14.03
C ASP A 74 15.12 4.70 -14.77
N GLU A 75 14.63 4.87 -16.01
CA GLU A 75 14.12 3.77 -16.82
C GLU A 75 15.12 2.61 -17.00
N HIS A 76 16.41 2.92 -16.94
CA HIS A 76 17.51 1.96 -17.05
C HIS A 76 18.06 1.44 -15.73
N SER A 77 17.52 1.91 -14.59
CA SER A 77 18.00 1.49 -13.25
C SER A 77 17.81 -0.01 -13.01
N PHE A 78 16.81 -0.60 -13.64
CA PHE A 78 16.50 -2.03 -13.53
C PHE A 78 16.10 -2.60 -14.88
N PRO A 79 16.44 -3.89 -15.16
CA PRO A 79 15.87 -4.60 -16.29
C PRO A 79 14.34 -4.65 -16.19
N ASP A 80 13.64 -4.38 -17.27
CA ASP A 80 12.17 -4.25 -17.35
C ASP A 80 11.41 -5.41 -16.67
N ASN A 81 11.97 -6.62 -16.75
CA ASN A 81 11.31 -7.83 -16.26
C ASN A 81 11.29 -7.98 -14.73
N TYR A 82 12.03 -7.15 -13.96
CA TYR A 82 12.18 -7.30 -12.50
C TYR A 82 11.96 -6.00 -11.73
N ARG A 83 11.59 -4.93 -12.45
CA ARG A 83 11.54 -3.58 -11.92
C ARG A 83 10.71 -3.47 -10.64
N HIS A 84 9.49 -3.98 -10.64
CA HIS A 84 8.60 -3.92 -9.49
C HIS A 84 9.20 -4.60 -8.25
N ALA A 85 9.67 -5.85 -8.37
CA ALA A 85 10.30 -6.56 -7.25
C ALA A 85 11.54 -5.84 -6.71
N ARG A 86 12.33 -5.19 -7.59
CA ARG A 86 13.53 -4.44 -7.17
C ARG A 86 13.19 -3.16 -6.43
N VAL A 87 12.15 -2.43 -6.87
CA VAL A 87 11.65 -1.26 -6.12
C VAL A 87 11.18 -1.68 -4.73
N LEU A 88 10.44 -2.78 -4.62
CA LEU A 88 9.96 -3.30 -3.34
C LEU A 88 11.12 -3.79 -2.44
N ASN A 89 12.16 -4.42 -3.00
CA ASN A 89 13.33 -4.79 -2.22
C ASN A 89 14.14 -3.57 -1.80
N SER A 90 14.26 -2.54 -2.63
CA SER A 90 14.86 -1.26 -2.23
C SER A 90 14.08 -0.59 -1.10
N TRP A 91 12.75 -0.67 -1.11
CA TRP A 91 11.93 -0.23 0.02
C TRP A 91 12.31 -0.95 1.32
N ARG A 92 12.42 -2.29 1.30
CA ARG A 92 12.85 -3.08 2.46
C ARG A 92 14.23 -2.65 2.97
N ASP A 93 15.20 -2.47 2.07
CA ASP A 93 16.56 -2.04 2.42
C ASP A 93 16.56 -0.66 3.09
N MET A 94 15.73 0.26 2.60
CA MET A 94 15.59 1.57 3.21
C MET A 94 14.93 1.52 4.59
N LEU A 95 13.94 0.66 4.80
CA LEU A 95 13.33 0.46 6.11
C LEU A 95 14.34 -0.09 7.13
N ILE A 96 15.24 -0.99 6.72
CA ILE A 96 16.36 -1.48 7.54
C ILE A 96 17.31 -0.33 7.85
N LYS A 97 17.76 0.40 6.83
CA LYS A 97 18.71 1.52 6.97
C LYS A 97 18.19 2.61 7.91
N HIS A 98 16.89 2.85 7.91
CA HIS A 98 16.23 3.85 8.75
C HIS A 98 15.80 3.30 10.11
N ASP A 99 16.03 2.01 10.41
CA ASP A 99 15.63 1.36 11.66
C ASP A 99 14.17 1.61 12.01
N SER A 100 13.30 1.45 11.01
CA SER A 100 11.86 1.69 11.16
C SER A 100 11.19 0.53 11.88
N ASP A 101 10.38 0.80 12.89
CA ASP A 101 9.52 -0.20 13.55
C ASP A 101 8.24 -0.45 12.75
N TYR A 102 7.65 0.62 12.21
CA TYR A 102 6.44 0.60 11.39
C TYR A 102 6.63 1.46 10.15
N SER A 103 6.00 1.06 9.05
CA SER A 103 5.89 1.88 7.86
C SER A 103 4.45 2.00 7.41
N PHE A 104 3.99 3.22 7.21
CA PHE A 104 2.79 3.48 6.44
C PHE A 104 3.17 3.52 4.97
N LEU A 105 2.64 2.57 4.19
CA LEU A 105 2.82 2.56 2.74
C LEU A 105 1.70 3.35 2.07
N LEU A 106 2.05 4.22 1.14
CA LEU A 106 1.15 5.08 0.36
C LEU A 106 1.59 5.06 -1.11
N GLU A 107 0.69 4.70 -2.01
CA GLU A 107 0.90 4.81 -3.45
C GLU A 107 0.25 6.09 -3.98
N ASP A 108 0.75 6.60 -5.09
CA ASP A 108 0.37 7.90 -5.66
C ASP A 108 -1.05 7.97 -6.23
N ASP A 109 -1.76 6.84 -6.33
CA ASP A 109 -3.12 6.72 -6.86
C ASP A 109 -4.19 6.39 -5.83
N TYR A 110 -3.85 6.34 -4.54
CA TYR A 110 -4.82 6.11 -3.46
C TYR A 110 -5.15 7.38 -2.68
N LEU A 111 -6.33 7.95 -2.96
CA LEU A 111 -6.82 9.19 -2.35
C LEU A 111 -7.60 8.91 -1.07
N PHE A 112 -7.15 9.48 0.06
CA PHE A 112 -7.93 9.48 1.30
C PHE A 112 -9.13 10.42 1.20
N VAL A 113 -10.28 9.97 1.71
CA VAL A 113 -11.56 10.70 1.66
C VAL A 113 -12.24 10.78 3.03
N ASP A 114 -11.68 10.14 4.06
CA ASP A 114 -12.21 10.15 5.43
C ASP A 114 -11.05 10.21 6.43
N LEU A 115 -11.35 10.70 7.65
CA LEU A 115 -10.39 10.86 8.74
C LEU A 115 -9.88 9.51 9.23
N PHE A 116 -8.57 9.42 9.48
CA PHE A 116 -7.91 8.22 10.01
C PHE A 116 -6.74 8.56 10.91
N LYS A 117 -6.26 7.57 11.67
CA LYS A 117 -5.08 7.69 12.54
C LYS A 117 -4.13 6.53 12.31
N ILE A 118 -2.84 6.83 12.12
CA ILE A 118 -1.76 5.84 12.03
C ILE A 118 -1.60 5.12 13.38
N SER A 119 -1.73 5.86 14.49
CA SER A 119 -1.63 5.30 15.83
C SER A 119 -2.66 4.21 16.11
N GLU A 120 -3.90 4.34 15.60
CA GLU A 120 -4.94 3.30 15.74
C GLU A 120 -4.52 1.99 15.07
N ALA A 121 -3.95 2.06 13.86
CA ALA A 121 -3.44 0.90 13.17
C ALA A 121 -2.28 0.23 13.92
N ILE A 122 -1.35 1.02 14.46
CA ILE A 122 -0.23 0.49 15.25
C ILE A 122 -0.75 -0.20 16.51
N ASP A 123 -1.70 0.40 17.22
CA ASP A 123 -2.28 -0.20 18.42
C ASP A 123 -3.03 -1.49 18.11
N ALA A 124 -3.77 -1.54 17.00
CA ALA A 124 -4.43 -2.74 16.52
C ALA A 124 -3.43 -3.87 16.19
N LEU A 125 -2.30 -3.55 15.56
CA LEU A 125 -1.25 -4.53 15.26
C LEU A 125 -0.55 -5.08 16.51
N ASN A 126 -0.64 -4.38 17.63
CA ASN A 126 -0.07 -4.81 18.91
C ASN A 126 -1.04 -5.61 19.79
N LEU A 127 -2.27 -5.86 19.36
CA LEU A 127 -3.23 -6.68 20.11
C LEU A 127 -2.84 -8.16 20.14
N ASP A 128 -2.18 -8.64 19.09
CA ASP A 128 -1.73 -10.03 19.00
C ASP A 128 -0.48 -10.09 18.11
N GLU A 129 0.46 -10.97 18.49
CA GLU A 129 1.70 -11.18 17.73
C GLU A 129 1.48 -11.69 16.30
N LYS A 130 0.34 -12.29 16.02
CA LYS A 130 -0.01 -12.73 14.66
C LYS A 130 -0.28 -11.59 13.70
N TYR A 131 -0.66 -10.38 14.17
CA TYR A 131 -0.99 -9.26 13.30
C TYR A 131 0.25 -8.51 12.84
N ALA A 132 0.36 -8.29 11.54
CA ALA A 132 1.55 -7.68 10.95
C ALA A 132 1.27 -6.59 9.91
N PHE A 133 0.04 -6.49 9.39
CA PHE A 133 -0.40 -5.47 8.45
C PHE A 133 -1.81 -4.99 8.79
N PHE A 134 -2.01 -3.66 8.72
CA PHE A 134 -3.30 -3.01 8.87
C PHE A 134 -3.64 -2.25 7.59
N ASN A 135 -4.72 -2.63 6.92
CA ASN A 135 -5.13 -2.10 5.63
C ASN A 135 -6.28 -1.09 5.80
N TYR A 136 -6.12 0.12 5.23
CA TYR A 136 -7.16 1.14 5.14
C TYR A 136 -7.97 1.05 3.84
N ALA A 137 -7.43 0.42 2.81
CA ALA A 137 -8.11 0.26 1.54
C ALA A 137 -9.10 -0.89 1.58
N GLN A 138 -10.28 -0.64 2.13
CA GLN A 138 -11.38 -1.60 2.08
C GLN A 138 -12.20 -1.39 0.83
N SER A 139 -11.99 -2.22 -0.16
CA SER A 139 -12.78 -2.16 -1.40
C SER A 139 -13.76 -3.33 -1.58
N TYR A 140 -13.71 -4.37 -0.72
CA TYR A 140 -14.56 -5.54 -0.89
C TYR A 140 -14.88 -6.22 0.43
N LYS A 141 -15.87 -7.09 0.40
CA LYS A 141 -16.14 -8.04 1.47
C LYS A 141 -14.93 -8.97 1.67
N ARG A 142 -14.45 -9.08 2.90
CA ARG A 142 -13.21 -9.80 3.26
C ARG A 142 -13.45 -11.23 3.75
N PHE A 143 -14.69 -11.69 3.71
CA PHE A 143 -15.08 -13.02 4.17
C PHE A 143 -16.34 -13.50 3.45
N PRO A 144 -16.51 -14.81 3.23
CA PRO A 144 -17.74 -15.41 2.68
C PRO A 144 -18.92 -15.21 3.63
N ASP A 145 -20.14 -15.27 3.11
CA ASP A 145 -21.36 -15.04 3.90
C ASP A 145 -21.56 -16.01 5.06
N HIS A 146 -21.05 -17.24 4.93
CA HIS A 146 -21.15 -18.29 5.95
C HIS A 146 -20.04 -18.21 7.02
N ILE A 147 -19.07 -17.31 6.86
CA ILE A 147 -17.98 -17.12 7.80
C ILE A 147 -18.27 -15.92 8.70
N LYS A 148 -18.23 -16.14 10.00
CA LYS A 148 -18.24 -15.06 10.98
C LYS A 148 -16.81 -14.54 11.16
N PRO A 149 -16.51 -13.29 10.76
CA PRO A 149 -15.17 -12.73 10.92
C PRO A 149 -14.81 -12.56 12.40
N ILE A 150 -13.51 -12.55 12.70
CA ILE A 150 -13.01 -12.01 13.94
C ILE A 150 -13.11 -10.50 13.84
N GLU A 151 -13.95 -9.91 14.70
CA GLU A 151 -14.38 -8.52 14.60
C GLU A 151 -13.97 -7.76 15.85
N TYR A 152 -13.43 -6.56 15.63
CA TYR A 152 -13.14 -5.54 16.62
C TYR A 152 -14.04 -4.32 16.40
N GLU A 153 -13.96 -3.29 17.23
CA GLU A 153 -14.79 -2.11 17.11
C GLU A 153 -14.72 -1.45 15.73
N ASN A 154 -13.51 -1.13 15.26
CA ASN A 154 -13.28 -0.38 14.01
C ASN A 154 -12.68 -1.21 12.89
N TYR A 155 -12.35 -2.48 13.11
CA TYR A 155 -11.69 -3.33 12.13
C TYR A 155 -12.06 -4.79 12.34
N TRP A 156 -11.71 -5.61 11.34
CA TRP A 156 -11.81 -7.07 11.40
C TRP A 156 -10.54 -7.74 10.90
N GLU A 157 -10.36 -9.02 11.26
CA GLU A 157 -9.28 -9.84 10.72
C GLU A 157 -9.57 -10.18 9.26
N TRP A 158 -8.56 -10.03 8.41
CA TRP A 158 -8.64 -10.43 7.02
C TRP A 158 -8.72 -11.95 6.91
N TYR A 159 -9.82 -12.43 6.31
CA TYR A 159 -10.00 -13.85 6.07
C TYR A 159 -9.32 -14.27 4.76
N TYR A 160 -8.60 -15.39 4.81
CA TYR A 160 -8.02 -16.06 3.66
C TYR A 160 -8.11 -17.58 3.87
N ASP A 161 -8.60 -18.32 2.86
CA ASP A 161 -8.64 -19.77 2.84
C ASP A 161 -7.74 -20.29 1.72
N PRO A 162 -6.61 -20.97 2.03
CA PRO A 162 -5.70 -21.50 1.03
C PRO A 162 -6.30 -22.63 0.18
N ASN A 163 -7.44 -23.21 0.59
CA ASN A 163 -8.12 -24.28 -0.15
C ASN A 163 -9.12 -23.75 -1.19
N LEU A 164 -9.43 -22.44 -1.16
CA LEU A 164 -10.29 -21.81 -2.15
C LEU A 164 -9.46 -21.23 -3.30
N PRO A 165 -10.00 -21.24 -4.52
CA PRO A 165 -9.33 -20.58 -5.65
C PRO A 165 -9.00 -19.12 -5.33
N LEU A 166 -7.83 -18.69 -5.77
CA LEU A 166 -7.48 -17.28 -5.76
C LEU A 166 -8.31 -16.53 -6.80
N ASN A 167 -8.86 -15.40 -6.42
CA ASN A 167 -9.64 -14.57 -7.33
C ASN A 167 -8.69 -13.62 -8.10
N GLU A 168 -7.71 -14.18 -8.81
CA GLU A 168 -6.69 -13.43 -9.56
C GLU A 168 -7.31 -12.45 -10.57
N ASN A 169 -8.45 -12.83 -11.17
CA ASN A 169 -9.12 -12.01 -12.19
C ASN A 169 -9.94 -10.85 -11.60
N LEU A 170 -10.21 -10.82 -10.29
CA LEU A 170 -10.93 -9.73 -9.63
C LEU A 170 -9.98 -8.63 -9.11
N PHE A 171 -8.69 -8.82 -9.26
CA PHE A 171 -7.69 -7.75 -9.12
C PHE A 171 -7.68 -6.81 -10.33
N VAL A 172 -8.35 -7.17 -11.40
CA VAL A 172 -8.62 -6.25 -12.47
C VAL A 172 -9.51 -5.15 -11.89
N ASP A 173 -8.98 -4.14 -11.64
CA ASP A 173 -9.19 -2.72 -11.47
C ASP A 173 -10.63 -2.20 -11.66
N ASP A 174 -11.47 -2.89 -12.34
CA ASP A 174 -12.86 -2.53 -12.60
C ASP A 174 -13.77 -2.49 -11.36
N VAL A 175 -13.37 -3.16 -10.28
CA VAL A 175 -14.27 -3.31 -9.12
C VAL A 175 -14.44 -1.98 -8.38
N SER A 176 -13.45 -1.11 -8.30
CA SER A 176 -13.61 0.18 -7.62
C SER A 176 -14.37 1.19 -8.46
N ALA A 177 -14.15 1.23 -9.76
CA ALA A 177 -14.94 2.07 -10.67
C ALA A 177 -16.39 1.60 -10.74
N LEU A 178 -16.61 0.28 -10.71
CA LEU A 178 -17.93 -0.33 -10.64
C LEU A 178 -18.62 -0.15 -9.28
N GLN A 179 -17.88 0.01 -8.18
CA GLN A 179 -18.44 0.23 -6.85
C GLN A 179 -19.31 1.48 -6.76
N VAL A 180 -18.99 2.52 -7.51
CA VAL A 180 -19.82 3.74 -7.58
C VAL A 180 -21.08 3.50 -8.41
N GLN A 181 -21.07 2.51 -9.31
CA GLN A 181 -22.14 2.28 -10.29
C GLN A 181 -23.02 1.06 -9.99
N ILE A 182 -22.52 0.07 -9.23
CA ILE A 182 -23.24 -1.18 -8.97
C ILE A 182 -23.28 -1.49 -7.46
N PRO A 183 -24.33 -1.06 -6.75
CA PRO A 183 -24.43 -1.20 -5.29
C PRO A 183 -24.28 -2.63 -4.75
N ASN A 184 -24.55 -3.65 -5.55
CA ASN A 184 -24.51 -5.07 -5.15
C ASN A 184 -23.14 -5.74 -5.36
N LEU A 185 -22.15 -5.09 -5.97
CA LEU A 185 -20.80 -5.65 -6.13
C LEU A 185 -20.03 -5.78 -4.79
N TRP A 186 -20.47 -5.07 -3.77
CA TRP A 186 -19.98 -5.16 -2.39
C TRP A 186 -20.10 -6.56 -1.77
N LEU A 187 -20.86 -7.45 -2.38
CA LEU A 187 -21.14 -8.79 -1.87
C LEU A 187 -20.13 -9.84 -2.33
N THR A 188 -19.21 -9.50 -3.22
CA THR A 188 -18.25 -10.49 -3.72
C THR A 188 -17.09 -10.63 -2.76
N TYR A 189 -16.95 -11.82 -2.16
CA TYR A 189 -15.78 -12.17 -1.39
C TYR A 189 -14.58 -12.37 -2.32
N ILE A 190 -13.44 -11.79 -1.93
CA ILE A 190 -12.18 -11.98 -2.61
C ILE A 190 -11.24 -12.79 -1.74
N ASN A 191 -10.90 -13.99 -2.22
CA ASN A 191 -9.92 -14.85 -1.57
C ASN A 191 -8.51 -14.45 -2.00
N TRP A 192 -7.84 -13.65 -1.14
CA TRP A 192 -6.48 -13.19 -1.37
C TRP A 192 -5.66 -13.37 -0.09
N PRO A 193 -4.40 -13.85 -0.19
CA PRO A 193 -3.53 -13.95 0.96
C PRO A 193 -3.36 -12.59 1.62
N SER A 194 -3.41 -12.55 2.92
CA SER A 194 -3.64 -11.36 3.75
C SER A 194 -2.51 -10.29 3.75
N PHE A 195 -1.79 -10.12 2.65
CA PHE A 195 -0.83 -9.05 2.41
C PHE A 195 -1.27 -8.22 1.20
N SER A 196 -1.01 -6.93 1.23
CA SER A 196 -1.24 -6.05 0.09
C SER A 196 -0.30 -4.85 0.16
N LEU A 197 0.07 -4.33 -1.01
CA LEU A 197 0.79 -3.07 -1.17
C LEU A 197 -0.12 -1.84 -1.03
N ARG A 198 -1.44 -2.04 -0.89
CA ARG A 198 -2.40 -0.95 -0.69
C ARG A 198 -2.10 -0.16 0.58
N PRO A 199 -2.57 1.10 0.67
CA PRO A 199 -2.29 1.95 1.81
C PRO A 199 -2.60 1.32 3.16
N GLY A 200 -1.60 1.29 4.01
CA GLY A 200 -1.72 0.66 5.33
C GLY A 200 -0.42 0.69 6.12
N VAL A 201 -0.50 0.22 7.35
CA VAL A 201 0.63 0.15 8.28
C VAL A 201 1.20 -1.26 8.32
N HIS A 202 2.48 -1.39 8.06
CA HIS A 202 3.25 -2.63 8.17
C HIS A 202 4.11 -2.63 9.44
N ASN A 203 4.11 -3.74 10.18
CA ASN A 203 5.14 -4.02 11.18
C ASN A 203 6.41 -4.48 10.47
N ILE A 204 7.48 -3.70 10.55
CA ILE A 204 8.66 -3.89 9.71
C ILE A 204 9.45 -5.14 10.11
N LYS A 205 9.61 -5.42 11.39
CA LYS A 205 10.28 -6.65 11.84
C LYS A 205 9.62 -7.90 11.25
N LYS A 206 8.29 -7.92 11.20
CA LYS A 206 7.52 -9.03 10.65
C LYS A 206 7.60 -9.06 9.11
N LEU A 207 7.51 -7.91 8.45
CA LEU A 207 7.71 -7.79 7.00
C LEU A 207 9.07 -8.35 6.57
N LEU A 208 10.14 -7.95 7.23
CA LEU A 208 11.50 -8.40 6.92
C LEU A 208 11.70 -9.90 7.16
N SER A 209 10.99 -10.49 8.12
CA SER A 209 11.07 -11.93 8.44
C SER A 209 10.50 -12.85 7.35
N ILE A 210 9.74 -12.31 6.39
CA ILE A 210 9.24 -13.05 5.22
C ILE A 210 10.34 -13.27 4.18
N GLY A 211 11.34 -12.40 4.15
CA GLY A 211 12.40 -12.39 3.15
C GLY A 211 12.12 -11.37 2.03
N GLU A 212 12.85 -11.48 0.93
CA GLU A 212 12.76 -10.57 -0.22
C GLU A 212 11.55 -10.86 -1.11
N PHE A 213 11.12 -9.85 -1.85
CA PHE A 213 10.22 -10.04 -3.00
C PHE A 213 10.95 -10.77 -4.11
N SER A 214 10.32 -11.80 -4.67
CA SER A 214 10.94 -12.65 -5.67
C SER A 214 11.22 -11.92 -6.97
N THR A 215 12.45 -12.01 -7.44
CA THR A 215 12.86 -11.51 -8.76
C THR A 215 12.78 -12.58 -9.85
N THR A 216 12.19 -13.76 -9.57
CA THR A 216 12.10 -14.86 -10.54
C THR A 216 10.90 -14.75 -11.48
N PHE A 217 9.94 -13.89 -11.16
CA PHE A 217 8.73 -13.70 -11.97
C PHE A 217 8.93 -12.56 -12.97
N ASN A 218 8.81 -12.89 -14.27
CA ASN A 218 8.77 -11.88 -15.30
C ASN A 218 7.52 -11.01 -15.14
N SER A 219 7.72 -9.76 -14.73
CA SER A 219 6.97 -8.54 -15.00
C SER A 219 5.48 -8.42 -14.67
N LYS A 220 4.76 -9.40 -14.16
CA LYS A 220 3.41 -9.12 -13.67
C LYS A 220 3.46 -8.82 -12.18
N GLU A 221 3.25 -7.55 -11.83
CA GLU A 221 3.22 -7.01 -10.47
C GLU A 221 2.41 -7.88 -9.51
N THR A 222 1.23 -8.31 -9.94
CA THR A 222 0.37 -9.24 -9.22
C THR A 222 1.04 -10.55 -8.80
N LYS A 223 1.96 -11.10 -9.61
CA LYS A 223 2.64 -12.36 -9.26
C LYS A 223 3.70 -12.17 -8.18
N VAL A 224 4.40 -11.06 -8.20
CA VAL A 224 5.39 -10.71 -7.16
C VAL A 224 4.70 -10.50 -5.83
N GLU A 225 3.60 -9.74 -5.83
CA GLU A 225 2.80 -9.50 -4.63
C GLU A 225 2.15 -10.78 -4.12
N LEU A 226 1.56 -11.60 -5.01
CA LEU A 226 0.90 -12.85 -4.64
C LEU A 226 1.86 -13.84 -3.99
N GLU A 227 3.04 -14.07 -4.58
CA GLU A 227 4.04 -14.97 -4.02
C GLU A 227 4.48 -14.52 -2.62
N PHE A 228 4.69 -13.22 -2.44
CA PHE A 228 5.02 -12.66 -1.14
C PHE A 228 3.85 -12.81 -0.16
N ALA A 229 2.63 -12.54 -0.60
CA ALA A 229 1.41 -12.67 0.20
C ALA A 229 1.14 -14.12 0.64
N GLU A 230 1.44 -15.12 -0.19
CA GLU A 230 1.35 -16.53 0.18
C GLU A 230 2.35 -16.90 1.29
N ARG A 231 3.60 -16.40 1.21
CA ARG A 231 4.59 -16.60 2.30
C ARG A 231 4.16 -15.88 3.58
N TRP A 232 3.61 -14.68 3.43
CA TRP A 232 3.08 -13.88 4.54
C TRP A 232 1.96 -14.60 5.27
N SER A 233 0.94 -15.08 4.56
CA SER A 233 -0.27 -15.68 5.14
C SER A 233 0.00 -16.97 5.95
N LYS A 234 1.15 -17.64 5.71
CA LYS A 234 1.61 -18.79 6.49
C LYS A 234 2.11 -18.41 7.88
N LYS A 235 2.53 -17.15 8.07
CA LYS A 235 3.11 -16.70 9.35
C LYS A 235 2.25 -15.66 10.05
N TYR A 236 1.60 -14.78 9.30
CA TYR A 236 0.95 -13.60 9.84
C TYR A 236 -0.47 -13.43 9.30
N LYS A 237 -1.22 -12.63 10.04
CA LYS A 237 -2.56 -12.17 9.67
C LYS A 237 -2.55 -10.66 9.49
N SER A 238 -3.56 -10.17 8.80
CA SER A 238 -3.77 -8.75 8.60
C SER A 238 -5.11 -8.30 9.12
N LEU A 239 -5.21 -7.02 9.42
CA LEU A 239 -6.44 -6.36 9.83
C LEU A 239 -6.91 -5.42 8.71
N CYS A 240 -8.21 -5.24 8.58
CA CYS A 240 -8.80 -4.29 7.66
C CYS A 240 -9.70 -3.32 8.42
N HIS A 241 -9.58 -2.03 8.14
CA HIS A 241 -10.51 -1.04 8.69
C HIS A 241 -11.93 -1.29 8.15
N LYS A 242 -12.97 -1.08 8.99
CA LYS A 242 -14.38 -1.29 8.61
C LYS A 242 -14.92 -0.18 7.71
N ARG A 243 -14.39 1.04 7.85
CA ARG A 243 -14.82 2.19 7.06
C ARG A 243 -14.06 2.26 5.75
N PHE A 244 -14.70 2.87 4.79
CA PHE A 244 -14.11 3.19 3.50
C PHE A 244 -13.35 4.52 3.61
N HIS A 245 -12.02 4.46 3.63
CA HIS A 245 -11.20 5.67 3.78
C HIS A 245 -10.56 6.13 2.47
N ILE A 246 -10.53 5.29 1.43
CA ILE A 246 -9.64 5.48 0.30
C ILE A 246 -10.37 5.20 -1.02
N ILE A 247 -10.13 6.07 -2.00
CA ILE A 247 -10.53 5.89 -3.41
C ILE A 247 -9.27 5.65 -4.24
N ASN A 248 -9.27 4.64 -5.12
CA ASN A 248 -8.23 4.46 -6.10
C ASN A 248 -8.50 5.36 -7.32
N LEU A 249 -7.52 6.21 -7.66
CA LEU A 249 -7.57 7.13 -8.80
C LEU A 249 -7.07 6.48 -10.10
N GLY A 250 -6.31 5.38 -10.00
CA GLY A 250 -5.66 4.70 -11.12
C GLY A 250 -6.60 3.93 -12.04
N PHE A 251 -7.92 3.95 -11.76
CA PHE A 251 -8.93 3.25 -12.56
C PHE A 251 -9.40 3.96 -13.82
N ASP A 252 -8.98 5.19 -14.04
CA ASP A 252 -9.24 5.84 -15.31
C ASP A 252 -8.29 5.26 -16.37
N PRO A 253 -8.79 4.50 -17.38
CA PRO A 253 -7.93 3.92 -18.41
C PRO A 253 -7.11 4.97 -19.17
N SER A 254 -7.59 6.22 -19.22
CA SER A 254 -6.88 7.32 -19.88
C SER A 254 -5.69 7.85 -19.07
N THR A 255 -5.61 7.50 -17.80
CA THR A 255 -4.61 8.00 -16.85
C THR A 255 -3.74 6.89 -16.25
N SER A 256 -4.07 5.62 -16.51
CA SER A 256 -3.31 4.47 -16.05
C SER A 256 -1.96 4.41 -16.78
N SER A 257 -0.86 4.34 -16.03
CA SER A 257 0.48 4.11 -16.60
C SER A 257 0.57 2.80 -17.39
N TYR A 258 -0.34 1.86 -17.17
CA TYR A 258 -0.44 0.59 -17.89
C TYR A 258 -0.96 0.74 -19.33
N THR A 259 -1.80 1.75 -19.61
CA THR A 259 -2.31 2.00 -20.97
C THR A 259 -1.32 2.77 -21.84
N ILE A 260 -0.43 3.55 -21.23
CA ILE A 260 0.57 4.35 -21.99
C ILE A 260 1.66 3.45 -22.58
N ASN A 261 1.99 2.33 -21.94
CA ASN A 261 3.05 1.42 -22.40
C ASN A 261 2.58 0.31 -23.38
N ASN A 262 1.29 0.18 -23.65
CA ASN A 262 0.74 -0.85 -24.54
C ASN A 262 0.30 -0.29 -25.90
N SER A 263 0.57 0.97 -26.20
CA SER A 263 0.21 1.65 -27.47
C SER A 263 1.40 1.98 -28.37
N GLU A 264 2.57 1.35 -28.14
CA GLU A 264 3.70 1.37 -29.08
C GLU A 264 4.02 -0.04 -29.63
#